data_8a11d02764978eaef750135550dbc62f
#
_entry.id   8a11d02764978eaef750135550dbc62f
#
_cell.length_a   1.000
_cell.length_b   1.000
_cell.length_c   1.000
_cell.angle_alpha   90.00
_cell.angle_beta   90.00
_cell.angle_gamma   90.00
#
_symmetry.space_group_name_H-M   'P 1'
#
loop_
_entity.id
_entity.type
_entity.pdbx_description
1 polymer ?
#
loop_
_entity_poly.entity_id
_entity_poly.type
_entity_poly.pdbx_seq_one_letter_code
_entity_poly.pdbx_strand_id
1 'polypeptide(L)'
;MIPTLYEPFRHWSEKGSVYILSDLHFDDADCKFMSPDWITPQEQISIINGMVMKSDTFICLGDVGSPEYIKDIKARKKILILGNHDAKGAYKNYFDEIYTGPLFIAEKILLSHEPVYGLPWCLNIHGHDHNHMELYKEGCKHINLAANVCGYTPINLGKIIKEGVIADVPSIHRMTIDRQVERGKKL
;
A
#
# COMPACT_ATOMS: atom_id res chain seq x y z
N MET A 1 -16.23 -7.47 2.34
CA MET A 1 -16.10 -6.04 2.70
C MET A 1 -15.20 -5.91 3.93
N ILE A 2 -14.35 -4.89 3.99
CA ILE A 2 -13.49 -4.57 5.14
C ILE A 2 -14.16 -3.45 5.94
N PRO A 3 -14.80 -3.76 7.10
CA PRO A 3 -15.62 -2.77 7.84
C PRO A 3 -14.80 -1.62 8.47
N THR A 4 -13.50 -1.85 8.72
CA THR A 4 -12.62 -0.88 9.34
C THR A 4 -12.21 0.27 8.41
N LEU A 5 -12.40 0.14 7.09
CA LEU A 5 -12.11 1.21 6.16
C LEU A 5 -13.03 2.41 6.39
N TYR A 6 -12.48 3.59 6.27
CA TYR A 6 -13.28 4.83 6.21
C TYR A 6 -14.27 4.81 5.05
N GLU A 7 -15.37 5.49 5.19
CA GLU A 7 -16.50 5.45 4.25
C GLU A 7 -16.07 5.70 2.79
N PRO A 8 -15.22 6.67 2.47
CA PRO A 8 -14.77 6.90 1.09
C PRO A 8 -14.04 5.73 0.43
N PHE A 9 -13.49 4.79 1.22
CA PHE A 9 -12.70 3.66 0.72
C PHE A 9 -13.39 2.30 0.84
N ARG A 10 -14.60 2.23 1.43
CA ARG A 10 -15.33 0.96 1.61
C ARG A 10 -15.62 0.25 0.29
N HIS A 11 -15.87 1.02 -0.76
CA HIS A 11 -16.15 0.50 -2.10
C HIS A 11 -14.99 -0.29 -2.71
N TRP A 12 -13.77 -0.15 -2.20
CA TRP A 12 -12.62 -0.94 -2.65
C TRP A 12 -12.78 -2.43 -2.33
N SER A 13 -13.48 -2.77 -1.25
CA SER A 13 -13.66 -4.15 -0.77
C SER A 13 -15.09 -4.69 -0.92
N GLU A 14 -15.96 -4.04 -1.68
CA GLU A 14 -17.37 -4.44 -1.80
C GLU A 14 -17.57 -5.78 -2.50
N LYS A 15 -16.77 -6.07 -3.52
CA LYS A 15 -16.98 -7.23 -4.41
C LYS A 15 -15.89 -8.28 -4.33
N GLY A 16 -14.76 -7.98 -3.72
CA GLY A 16 -13.62 -8.88 -3.64
C GLY A 16 -12.62 -8.46 -2.60
N SER A 17 -11.46 -9.07 -2.64
CA SER A 17 -10.31 -8.72 -1.80
C SER A 17 -9.64 -7.45 -2.29
N VAL A 18 -8.87 -6.82 -1.40
CA VAL A 18 -8.01 -5.68 -1.72
C VAL A 18 -6.56 -6.16 -1.63
N TYR A 19 -5.85 -6.08 -2.74
CA TYR A 19 -4.43 -6.44 -2.85
C TYR A 19 -3.59 -5.19 -3.08
N ILE A 20 -2.42 -5.14 -2.45
CA ILE A 20 -1.52 -3.99 -2.48
C ILE A 20 -0.13 -4.45 -2.87
N LEU A 21 0.51 -3.71 -3.77
CA LEU A 21 1.91 -3.85 -4.17
C LEU A 21 2.46 -2.47 -4.54
N SER A 22 3.76 -2.32 -4.65
CA SER A 22 4.43 -1.07 -5.02
C SER A 22 5.61 -1.31 -5.94
N ASP A 23 6.12 -0.26 -6.57
CA ASP A 23 7.41 -0.25 -7.27
C ASP A 23 7.50 -1.35 -8.34
N LEU A 24 6.53 -1.35 -9.25
CA LEU A 24 6.48 -2.32 -10.34
C LEU A 24 7.57 -2.06 -11.38
N HIS A 25 7.92 -0.79 -11.60
CA HIS A 25 8.96 -0.33 -12.54
C HIS A 25 8.93 -1.10 -13.88
N PHE A 26 7.77 -1.27 -14.47
CA PHE A 26 7.60 -1.97 -15.73
C PHE A 26 8.42 -1.28 -16.84
N ASP A 27 9.29 -2.04 -17.50
CA ASP A 27 10.22 -1.58 -18.55
C ASP A 27 11.17 -0.44 -18.10
N ASP A 28 11.43 -0.28 -16.82
CA ASP A 28 12.43 0.65 -16.35
C ASP A 28 13.84 0.05 -16.53
N ALA A 29 14.69 0.77 -17.25
CA ALA A 29 16.05 0.33 -17.54
C ALA A 29 16.93 0.26 -16.29
N ASP A 30 16.59 1.02 -15.26
CA ASP A 30 17.37 1.15 -14.03
C ASP A 30 17.05 0.05 -13.00
N CYS A 31 16.05 -0.80 -13.25
CA CYS A 31 15.66 -1.91 -12.37
C CYS A 31 16.82 -2.82 -11.95
N LYS A 32 17.76 -3.08 -12.85
CA LYS A 32 18.93 -3.93 -12.57
C LYS A 32 19.91 -3.33 -11.57
N PHE A 33 19.87 -2.00 -11.40
CA PHE A 33 20.65 -1.32 -10.37
C PHE A 33 19.97 -1.39 -9.01
N MET A 34 18.62 -1.48 -8.99
CA MET A 34 17.83 -1.66 -7.75
C MET A 34 17.94 -3.09 -7.24
N SER A 35 17.86 -4.09 -8.14
CA SER A 35 18.05 -5.50 -7.81
C SER A 35 18.57 -6.28 -9.04
N PRO A 36 19.69 -7.04 -8.91
CA PRO A 36 20.20 -7.86 -10.01
C PRO A 36 19.19 -8.90 -10.54
N ASP A 37 18.32 -9.38 -9.65
CA ASP A 37 17.34 -10.44 -9.91
C ASP A 37 15.97 -9.88 -10.34
N TRP A 38 15.93 -8.63 -10.85
CA TRP A 38 14.68 -8.04 -11.29
C TRP A 38 14.07 -8.84 -12.44
N ILE A 39 12.82 -9.25 -12.25
CA ILE A 39 12.08 -10.07 -13.23
C ILE A 39 11.34 -9.20 -14.25
N THR A 40 10.96 -9.79 -15.38
CA THR A 40 10.25 -9.12 -16.46
C THR A 40 8.84 -8.68 -16.05
N PRO A 41 8.24 -7.66 -16.73
CA PRO A 41 6.86 -7.28 -16.49
C PRO A 41 5.87 -8.45 -16.61
N GLN A 42 6.08 -9.35 -17.58
CA GLN A 42 5.22 -10.51 -17.80
C GLN A 42 5.26 -11.50 -16.62
N GLU A 43 6.45 -11.73 -16.07
CA GLU A 43 6.63 -12.56 -14.89
C GLU A 43 5.97 -11.93 -13.65
N GLN A 44 6.15 -10.61 -13.43
CA GLN A 44 5.47 -9.88 -12.35
C GLN A 44 3.95 -10.00 -12.48
N ILE A 45 3.40 -9.76 -13.67
CA ILE A 45 1.96 -9.86 -13.95
C ILE A 45 1.46 -11.28 -13.71
N SER A 46 2.24 -12.29 -14.08
CA SER A 46 1.89 -13.70 -13.85
C SER A 46 1.74 -13.98 -12.34
N ILE A 47 2.68 -13.51 -11.52
CA ILE A 47 2.65 -13.65 -10.05
C ILE A 47 1.43 -12.90 -9.48
N ILE A 48 1.25 -11.64 -9.85
CA ILE A 48 0.10 -10.82 -9.41
C ILE A 48 -1.22 -11.52 -9.75
N ASN A 49 -1.37 -11.96 -10.99
CA ASN A 49 -2.57 -12.62 -11.50
C ASN A 49 -2.78 -14.05 -10.97
N GLY A 50 -1.78 -14.64 -10.34
CA GLY A 50 -1.91 -15.87 -9.57
C GLY A 50 -2.69 -15.67 -8.26
N MET A 51 -2.74 -14.43 -7.75
CA MET A 51 -3.41 -14.08 -6.49
C MET A 51 -4.63 -13.19 -6.70
N VAL A 52 -4.53 -12.21 -7.60
CA VAL A 52 -5.57 -11.19 -7.85
C VAL A 52 -6.58 -11.74 -8.86
N MET A 53 -7.87 -11.73 -8.48
CA MET A 53 -8.98 -12.21 -9.31
C MET A 53 -9.75 -11.05 -9.93
N LYS A 54 -10.61 -11.37 -10.93
CA LYS A 54 -11.44 -10.38 -11.64
C LYS A 54 -12.44 -9.61 -10.75
N SER A 55 -12.71 -10.07 -9.55
CA SER A 55 -13.59 -9.38 -8.58
C SER A 55 -12.84 -8.43 -7.66
N ASP A 56 -11.51 -8.56 -7.59
CA ASP A 56 -10.68 -7.89 -6.59
C ASP A 56 -10.33 -6.45 -6.96
N THR A 57 -9.80 -5.74 -6.01
CA THR A 57 -9.19 -4.42 -6.16
C THR A 57 -7.67 -4.57 -6.02
N PHE A 58 -6.93 -3.98 -6.95
CA PHE A 58 -5.48 -3.88 -6.91
C PHE A 58 -5.07 -2.43 -6.66
N ILE A 59 -4.26 -2.19 -5.64
CA ILE A 59 -3.71 -0.88 -5.29
C ILE A 59 -2.20 -0.92 -5.55
N CYS A 60 -1.72 -0.04 -6.43
CA CYS A 60 -0.30 0.23 -6.60
C CYS A 60 0.08 1.46 -5.77
N LEU A 61 1.14 1.33 -4.96
CA LEU A 61 1.64 2.42 -4.13
C LEU A 61 2.72 3.24 -4.83
N GLY A 62 2.70 3.31 -6.15
CA GLY A 62 3.58 4.15 -6.94
C GLY A 62 4.69 3.40 -7.67
N ASP A 63 5.42 4.18 -8.45
CA ASP A 63 6.53 3.76 -9.30
C ASP A 63 6.15 2.59 -10.22
N VAL A 64 5.15 2.89 -11.07
CA VAL A 64 4.54 1.91 -11.96
C VAL A 64 5.44 1.55 -13.16
N GLY A 65 6.17 2.53 -13.70
CA GLY A 65 6.86 2.38 -14.99
C GLY A 65 5.90 2.46 -16.18
N SER A 66 6.08 1.63 -17.20
CA SER A 66 5.25 1.61 -18.41
C SER A 66 3.80 1.24 -18.09
N PRO A 67 2.83 2.14 -18.32
CA PRO A 67 1.44 1.95 -17.89
C PRO A 67 0.67 0.89 -18.65
N GLU A 68 1.11 0.52 -19.84
CA GLU A 68 0.43 -0.45 -20.74
C GLU A 68 0.20 -1.80 -20.07
N TYR A 69 1.14 -2.23 -19.26
CA TYR A 69 1.10 -3.52 -18.54
C TYR A 69 0.01 -3.59 -17.47
N ILE A 70 -0.47 -2.45 -16.98
CA ILE A 70 -1.56 -2.40 -15.99
C ILE A 70 -2.86 -3.01 -16.54
N LYS A 71 -3.06 -2.99 -17.87
CA LYS A 71 -4.23 -3.62 -18.52
C LYS A 71 -4.29 -5.12 -18.29
N ASP A 72 -3.13 -5.77 -18.17
CA ASP A 72 -3.01 -7.21 -18.05
C ASP A 72 -3.22 -7.72 -16.60
N ILE A 73 -3.26 -6.82 -15.63
CA ILE A 73 -3.65 -7.16 -14.25
C ILE A 73 -5.17 -7.38 -14.20
N LYS A 74 -5.60 -8.56 -13.72
CA LYS A 74 -7.00 -9.03 -13.77
C LYS A 74 -7.98 -8.27 -12.87
N ALA A 75 -7.52 -7.44 -11.94
CA ALA A 75 -8.35 -6.74 -10.98
C ALA A 75 -9.53 -6.00 -11.63
N ARG A 76 -10.70 -6.02 -10.98
CA ARG A 76 -11.88 -5.23 -11.37
C ARG A 76 -11.63 -3.74 -11.24
N LYS A 77 -10.99 -3.33 -10.16
CA LYS A 77 -10.64 -1.95 -9.85
C LYS A 77 -9.14 -1.84 -9.64
N LYS A 78 -8.56 -0.82 -10.23
CA LYS A 78 -7.14 -0.51 -10.13
C LYS A 78 -6.97 0.90 -9.58
N ILE A 79 -6.17 1.04 -8.53
CA ILE A 79 -5.97 2.29 -7.79
C ILE A 79 -4.49 2.57 -7.74
N LEU A 80 -4.11 3.83 -7.95
CA LEU A 80 -2.74 4.29 -7.88
C LEU A 80 -2.60 5.37 -6.79
N ILE A 81 -1.62 5.21 -5.92
CA ILE A 81 -1.04 6.30 -5.15
C ILE A 81 0.29 6.62 -5.84
N LEU A 82 0.45 7.85 -6.33
CA LEU A 82 1.63 8.23 -7.13
C LEU A 82 2.93 8.12 -6.32
N GLY A 83 3.94 7.54 -6.95
CA GLY A 83 5.33 7.56 -6.51
C GLY A 83 6.09 8.78 -7.06
N ASN A 84 7.35 8.87 -6.71
CA ASN A 84 8.21 9.98 -7.12
C ASN A 84 8.62 9.92 -8.61
N HIS A 85 8.58 8.74 -9.24
CA HIS A 85 8.81 8.58 -10.68
C HIS A 85 7.54 8.70 -11.52
N ASP A 86 6.35 8.78 -10.90
CA ASP A 86 5.08 8.76 -11.60
C ASP A 86 4.62 10.13 -12.08
N ALA A 87 4.32 10.26 -13.37
CA ALA A 87 3.65 11.43 -13.93
C ALA A 87 2.13 11.21 -13.96
N LYS A 88 1.36 11.97 -13.17
CA LYS A 88 -0.10 11.83 -13.02
C LYS A 88 -0.86 11.68 -14.34
N GLY A 89 -0.43 12.39 -15.40
CA GLY A 89 -1.09 12.36 -16.70
C GLY A 89 -0.94 11.03 -17.44
N ALA A 90 0.14 10.28 -17.20
CA ALA A 90 0.46 9.04 -17.90
C ALA A 90 -0.50 7.89 -17.55
N TYR A 91 -1.09 7.91 -16.37
CA TYR A 91 -1.82 6.77 -15.80
C TYR A 91 -3.34 6.88 -15.86
N LYS A 92 -3.90 8.00 -16.34
CA LYS A 92 -5.37 8.28 -16.32
C LYS A 92 -6.23 7.22 -17.03
N ASN A 93 -5.69 6.55 -18.04
CA ASN A 93 -6.44 5.57 -18.81
C ASN A 93 -6.25 4.13 -18.33
N TYR A 94 -5.48 3.94 -17.23
CA TYR A 94 -5.05 2.63 -16.76
C TYR A 94 -5.52 2.33 -15.34
N PHE A 95 -5.80 3.38 -14.55
CA PHE A 95 -6.30 3.27 -13.19
C PHE A 95 -7.65 3.95 -13.04
N ASP A 96 -8.53 3.35 -12.26
CA ASP A 96 -9.87 3.87 -11.96
C ASP A 96 -9.82 5.06 -10.99
N GLU A 97 -8.84 5.06 -10.08
CA GLU A 97 -8.62 6.10 -9.11
C GLU A 97 -7.13 6.41 -8.98
N ILE A 98 -6.77 7.71 -8.89
CA ILE A 98 -5.37 8.15 -8.75
C ILE A 98 -5.30 9.19 -7.64
N TYR A 99 -4.45 8.95 -6.67
CA TYR A 99 -4.17 9.82 -5.53
C TYR A 99 -2.72 10.34 -5.55
N THR A 100 -2.51 11.55 -5.04
CA THR A 100 -1.22 12.26 -5.13
C THR A 100 -0.38 12.22 -3.85
N GLY A 101 -0.82 11.52 -2.83
CA GLY A 101 -0.10 11.51 -1.56
C GLY A 101 -0.62 10.47 -0.60
N PRO A 102 -0.05 10.44 0.61
CA PRO A 102 -0.44 9.49 1.62
C PRO A 102 -1.93 9.53 1.95
N LEU A 103 -2.53 8.36 2.14
CA LEU A 103 -3.96 8.19 2.46
C LEU A 103 -4.14 7.43 3.76
N PHE A 104 -4.78 8.04 4.76
CA PHE A 104 -5.37 7.29 5.85
C PHE A 104 -6.65 6.61 5.36
N ILE A 105 -6.60 5.30 5.17
CA ILE A 105 -7.74 4.50 4.68
C ILE A 105 -8.58 3.90 5.81
N ALA A 106 -8.02 3.87 7.02
CA ALA A 106 -8.65 3.44 8.27
C ALA A 106 -7.95 4.14 9.44
N GLU A 107 -8.52 4.06 10.65
CA GLU A 107 -7.97 4.70 11.86
C GLU A 107 -6.48 4.40 12.09
N LYS A 108 -6.04 3.17 11.77
CA LYS A 108 -4.70 2.68 12.04
C LYS A 108 -3.91 2.29 10.78
N ILE A 109 -4.38 2.66 9.58
CA ILE A 109 -3.75 2.23 8.32
C ILE A 109 -3.51 3.43 7.42
N LEU A 110 -2.25 3.68 7.14
CA LEU A 110 -1.76 4.67 6.19
C LEU A 110 -1.17 3.96 4.97
N LEU A 111 -1.59 4.36 3.78
CA LEU A 111 -0.96 3.99 2.51
C LEU A 111 -0.14 5.16 1.98
N SER A 112 1.08 4.90 1.55
CA SER A 112 1.94 5.91 0.91
C SER A 112 2.90 5.23 -0.07
N HIS A 113 3.54 6.00 -0.95
CA HIS A 113 4.67 5.50 -1.71
C HIS A 113 5.93 5.47 -0.82
N GLU A 114 6.35 6.62 -0.35
CA GLU A 114 7.48 6.75 0.57
C GLU A 114 7.10 6.39 2.02
N PRO A 115 8.02 5.85 2.83
CA PRO A 115 7.77 5.59 4.25
C PRO A 115 7.54 6.90 5.03
N VAL A 116 6.53 6.91 5.89
CA VAL A 116 6.18 8.05 6.74
C VAL A 116 6.51 7.74 8.19
N TYR A 117 7.41 8.52 8.77
CA TYR A 117 7.84 8.39 10.16
C TYR A 117 7.09 9.34 11.09
N GLY A 118 7.24 9.11 12.41
CA GLY A 118 6.61 9.95 13.44
C GLY A 118 5.14 9.67 13.71
N LEU A 119 4.60 8.56 13.18
CA LEU A 119 3.20 8.17 13.35
C LEU A 119 3.06 6.81 14.07
N PRO A 120 3.35 6.72 15.37
CA PRO A 120 3.32 5.45 16.11
C PRO A 120 1.91 4.85 16.25
N TRP A 121 0.86 5.61 15.91
CA TRP A 121 -0.54 5.18 15.98
C TRP A 121 -1.10 4.61 14.68
N CYS A 122 -0.25 4.32 13.70
CA CYS A 122 -0.68 3.64 12.47
C CYS A 122 0.35 2.63 11.98
N LEU A 123 -0.15 1.66 11.23
CA LEU A 123 0.64 0.86 10.31
C LEU A 123 0.79 1.64 9.01
N ASN A 124 2.00 1.97 8.62
CA ASN A 124 2.28 2.52 7.29
C ASN A 124 2.62 1.38 6.32
N ILE A 125 1.79 1.21 5.30
CA ILE A 125 2.05 0.30 4.18
C ILE A 125 2.58 1.16 3.04
N HIS A 126 3.80 0.89 2.59
CA HIS A 126 4.52 1.73 1.65
C HIS A 126 5.38 0.91 0.67
N GLY A 127 6.06 1.57 -0.24
CA GLY A 127 7.08 1.04 -1.14
C GLY A 127 8.40 1.81 -1.04
N HIS A 128 8.96 2.18 -2.18
CA HIS A 128 10.09 3.07 -2.38
C HIS A 128 11.45 2.52 -1.90
N ASP A 129 11.54 1.85 -0.76
CA ASP A 129 12.78 1.27 -0.26
C ASP A 129 13.01 -0.13 -0.85
N HIS A 130 13.92 -0.23 -1.81
CA HIS A 130 14.22 -1.48 -2.50
C HIS A 130 15.12 -2.45 -1.73
N ASN A 131 15.59 -2.06 -0.52
CA ASN A 131 16.59 -2.84 0.20
C ASN A 131 16.09 -3.49 1.48
N HIS A 132 15.02 -2.97 2.10
CA HIS A 132 14.66 -3.35 3.45
C HIS A 132 13.18 -3.60 3.68
N MET A 133 12.91 -4.61 4.50
CA MET A 133 11.62 -4.92 5.08
C MET A 133 11.69 -4.84 6.61
N GLU A 134 11.87 -3.63 7.15
CA GLU A 134 11.82 -3.41 8.58
C GLU A 134 10.37 -3.23 9.05
N LEU A 135 9.90 -4.12 9.95
CA LEU A 135 8.56 -4.01 10.51
C LEU A 135 8.40 -2.81 11.45
N TYR A 136 9.48 -2.43 12.14
CA TYR A 136 9.51 -1.26 13.03
C TYR A 136 10.71 -0.38 12.75
N LYS A 137 10.49 0.92 12.58
CA LYS A 137 11.53 1.92 12.46
C LYS A 137 11.09 3.18 13.21
N GLU A 138 11.98 3.70 14.09
CA GLU A 138 11.70 4.91 14.88
C GLU A 138 10.38 4.88 15.66
N GLY A 139 10.01 3.72 16.20
CA GLY A 139 8.76 3.50 16.93
C GLY A 139 7.50 3.42 16.07
N CYS A 140 7.63 3.50 14.74
CA CYS A 140 6.53 3.38 13.78
C CYS A 140 6.51 1.99 13.17
N LYS A 141 5.31 1.47 12.95
CA LYS A 141 5.12 0.16 12.31
C LYS A 141 4.99 0.32 10.79
N HIS A 142 5.78 -0.45 10.04
CA HIS A 142 5.85 -0.38 8.60
C HIS A 142 5.69 -1.75 7.94
N ILE A 143 5.14 -1.75 6.71
CA ILE A 143 5.25 -2.86 5.76
C ILE A 143 5.69 -2.26 4.44
N ASN A 144 6.91 -2.62 4.01
CA ASN A 144 7.43 -2.26 2.71
C ASN A 144 6.96 -3.28 1.66
N LEU A 145 6.32 -2.77 0.61
CA LEU A 145 5.79 -3.56 -0.51
C LEU A 145 6.43 -3.24 -1.85
N ALA A 146 7.68 -2.74 -1.83
CA ALA A 146 8.46 -2.67 -3.06
C ALA A 146 8.55 -4.07 -3.68
N ALA A 147 8.24 -4.20 -4.97
CA ALA A 147 8.00 -5.48 -5.62
C ALA A 147 9.15 -6.47 -5.45
N ASN A 148 10.41 -6.01 -5.64
CA ASN A 148 11.60 -6.85 -5.44
C ASN A 148 11.78 -7.31 -3.99
N VAL A 149 11.37 -6.49 -3.01
CA VAL A 149 11.52 -6.79 -1.57
C VAL A 149 10.55 -7.88 -1.12
N CYS A 150 9.31 -7.86 -1.63
CA CYS A 150 8.27 -8.84 -1.27
C CYS A 150 8.11 -9.98 -2.29
N GLY A 151 9.11 -10.18 -3.17
CA GLY A 151 9.10 -11.23 -4.20
C GLY A 151 7.93 -11.08 -5.18
N TYR A 152 7.61 -9.84 -5.55
CA TYR A 152 6.55 -9.48 -6.50
C TYR A 152 5.15 -9.96 -6.11
N THR A 153 4.98 -10.30 -4.83
CA THR A 153 3.75 -10.90 -4.31
C THR A 153 2.88 -9.87 -3.61
N PRO A 154 1.70 -9.51 -4.15
CA PRO A 154 0.83 -8.53 -3.53
C PRO A 154 0.24 -9.05 -2.21
N ILE A 155 0.14 -8.19 -1.21
CA ILE A 155 -0.47 -8.54 0.08
C ILE A 155 -1.98 -8.33 0.04
N ASN A 156 -2.71 -9.19 0.76
CA ASN A 156 -4.15 -9.03 0.97
C ASN A 156 -4.42 -8.20 2.23
N LEU A 157 -4.94 -6.99 2.05
CA LEU A 157 -5.23 -6.06 3.16
C LEU A 157 -6.19 -6.65 4.20
N GLY A 158 -7.23 -7.34 3.75
CA GLY A 158 -8.19 -7.97 4.65
C GLY A 158 -7.57 -9.07 5.50
N LYS A 159 -6.60 -9.81 4.94
CA LYS A 159 -5.84 -10.83 5.65
C LYS A 159 -4.97 -10.21 6.76
N ILE A 160 -4.21 -9.15 6.43
CA ILE A 160 -3.37 -8.42 7.41
C ILE A 160 -4.21 -7.94 8.61
N ILE A 161 -5.36 -7.33 8.34
CA ILE A 161 -6.26 -6.84 9.39
C ILE A 161 -6.78 -8.00 10.24
N LYS A 162 -7.20 -9.10 9.61
CA LYS A 162 -7.74 -10.28 10.30
C LYS A 162 -6.69 -11.01 11.15
N GLU A 163 -5.44 -11.04 10.71
CA GLU A 163 -4.31 -11.65 11.43
C GLU A 163 -3.83 -10.80 12.61
N GLY A 164 -4.43 -9.63 12.82
CA GLY A 164 -4.14 -8.79 13.96
C GLY A 164 -2.86 -7.98 13.85
N VAL A 165 -2.32 -7.78 12.65
CA VAL A 165 -1.08 -7.01 12.42
C VAL A 165 -1.16 -5.59 12.98
N ILE A 166 -2.38 -5.02 13.08
CA ILE A 166 -2.62 -3.70 13.66
C ILE A 166 -3.07 -3.73 15.14
N ALA A 167 -3.06 -4.91 15.78
CA ALA A 167 -3.59 -5.06 17.14
C ALA A 167 -2.76 -4.30 18.18
N ASP A 168 -1.45 -4.30 18.03
CA ASP A 168 -0.47 -3.61 18.88
C ASP A 168 -0.28 -2.12 18.53
N VAL A 169 -0.86 -1.64 17.44
CA VAL A 169 -0.82 -0.23 17.06
C VAL A 169 -1.79 0.55 17.95
N PRO A 170 -1.33 1.57 18.70
CA PRO A 170 -2.20 2.35 19.58
C PRO A 170 -3.20 3.18 18.77
N SER A 171 -4.41 3.39 19.35
CA SER A 171 -5.40 4.28 18.75
C SER A 171 -5.09 5.74 19.05
N ILE A 172 -5.12 6.60 18.05
CA ILE A 172 -4.97 8.06 18.25
C ILE A 172 -6.09 8.62 19.12
N HIS A 173 -7.30 8.10 19.00
CA HIS A 173 -8.44 8.51 19.85
C HIS A 173 -8.17 8.18 21.32
N ARG A 174 -7.68 6.98 21.61
CA ARG A 174 -7.32 6.57 22.96
C ARG A 174 -6.25 7.45 23.55
N MET A 175 -5.17 7.70 22.81
CA MET A 175 -4.07 8.58 23.22
C MET A 175 -4.56 10.01 23.53
N THR A 176 -5.54 10.52 22.80
CA THR A 176 -6.12 11.85 23.01
C THR A 176 -6.95 11.90 24.31
N ILE A 177 -7.76 10.87 24.55
CA ILE A 177 -8.58 10.74 25.76
C ILE A 177 -7.67 10.64 27.00
N ASP A 178 -6.65 9.79 26.95
CA ASP A 178 -5.73 9.59 28.07
C ASP A 178 -4.99 10.87 28.43
N ARG A 179 -4.58 11.69 27.46
CA ARG A 179 -3.98 13.01 27.68
C ARG A 179 -4.93 14.01 28.34
N GLN A 180 -6.23 13.98 28.02
CA GLN A 180 -7.23 14.82 28.67
C GLN A 180 -7.45 14.41 30.12
N VAL A 181 -7.51 13.11 30.41
CA VAL A 181 -7.65 12.58 31.78
C VAL A 181 -6.45 12.96 32.64
N GLU A 182 -5.23 12.90 32.09
CA GLU A 182 -4.03 13.33 32.79
C GLU A 182 -4.02 14.83 33.11
N ARG A 183 -4.52 15.68 32.20
CA ARG A 183 -4.67 17.12 32.44
C ARG A 183 -5.70 17.41 33.53
N GLY A 184 -6.83 16.70 33.53
CA GLY A 184 -7.86 16.85 34.53
C GLY A 184 -7.44 16.45 35.95
N LYS A 185 -6.41 15.60 36.07
CA LYS A 185 -5.81 15.23 37.37
C LYS A 185 -4.82 16.26 37.95
N LYS A 186 -4.38 17.23 37.12
CA LYS A 186 -3.43 18.29 37.47
C LYS A 186 -4.11 19.62 37.79
N LEU A 187 -5.43 19.70 37.68
CA LEU A 187 -6.27 20.83 38.07
C LEU A 187 -6.98 20.54 39.41
#